data_05e81e3b9a7c282cb9f7b00c891d3a9c
#
_entry.id   05e81e3b9a7c282cb9f7b00c891d3a9c
#
_cell.length_a   1.000
_cell.length_b   1.000
_cell.length_c   1.000
_cell.angle_alpha   90.00
_cell.angle_beta   90.00
_cell.angle_gamma   90.00
#
_symmetry.space_group_name_H-M   'P 1'
#
loop_
_entity.id
_entity.type
_entity.pdbx_description
1 polymer ?
#
loop_
_entity_poly.entity_id
_entity_poly.type
_entity_poly.pdbx_seq_one_letter_code
_entity_poly.pdbx_strand_id
1 'polypeptide(L)'
;VIKTMKILKDNCFKVDIHLMPDLPNATPDKDKKMFDFVYDTPHIQPDQIKVYPCEVTPYTVIQQWYKTGKYIPYAETNPRDIIDVVKYSMVKCPPWIRLPRVVRDIPTSYIQAGNMNPNLRQIINDELAKELAKELAKELKPGSGGSGLWCKDLRSREIGRHPTYKLQDAKYIWRKYSASQGTEYFISLESRDKRVIFGFIRLRIPHYKCAYANANDDGMVKQVFPILNGMGLVRELHVYGNLIPVGVKHKDGFIPGYQHKGIGKTLLVIAELVALSHNCKGIAVISGEGVREYYKKFNYTSKNADTFMIKKYEKKYDYFAPTLRFLPQLAQPFTFLVDIIVPILLNIVLQPVLLNICVCVFCLWYVVAP
;
A
#
# COMPACT_ATOMS: atom_id res chain seq x y z
N VAL A 1 16.56 3.52 12.59
CA VAL A 1 15.45 3.56 11.63
C VAL A 1 15.19 2.19 11.03
N ILE A 2 16.14 1.56 10.29
CA ILE A 2 15.92 0.27 9.58
C ILE A 2 15.43 -0.85 10.51
N LYS A 3 16.12 -1.08 11.65
CA LYS A 3 15.70 -2.06 12.65
C LYS A 3 14.29 -1.78 13.20
N THR A 4 13.99 -0.52 13.49
CA THR A 4 12.67 -0.09 13.98
C THR A 4 11.57 -0.34 12.96
N MET A 5 11.82 -0.03 11.67
CA MET A 5 10.89 -0.30 10.58
C MET A 5 10.54 -1.79 10.50
N LYS A 6 11.56 -2.66 10.58
CA LYS A 6 11.36 -4.10 10.60
C LYS A 6 10.49 -4.53 11.79
N ILE A 7 10.85 -4.11 13.01
CA ILE A 7 10.11 -4.47 14.22
C ILE A 7 8.65 -4.05 14.10
N LEU A 8 8.37 -2.81 13.71
CA LEU A 8 7.00 -2.32 13.57
C LEU A 8 6.22 -3.14 12.54
N LYS A 9 6.77 -3.37 11.36
CA LYS A 9 6.09 -4.11 10.30
C LYS A 9 5.89 -5.59 10.64
N ASP A 10 6.87 -6.25 11.27
CA ASP A 10 6.75 -7.65 11.71
C ASP A 10 5.75 -7.82 12.87
N ASN A 11 5.39 -6.74 13.54
CA ASN A 11 4.33 -6.71 14.54
C ASN A 11 3.02 -6.12 14.02
N CYS A 12 2.82 -6.16 12.70
CA CYS A 12 1.58 -5.81 12.00
C CYS A 12 1.25 -4.30 11.97
N PHE A 13 2.14 -3.42 12.45
CA PHE A 13 1.89 -1.98 12.44
C PHE A 13 2.00 -1.38 11.03
N LYS A 14 1.15 -0.41 10.75
CA LYS A 14 1.29 0.53 9.64
C LYS A 14 2.30 1.60 10.03
N VAL A 15 3.25 1.89 9.13
CA VAL A 15 4.36 2.81 9.41
C VAL A 15 4.21 4.08 8.58
N ASP A 16 4.10 5.21 9.29
CA ASP A 16 4.07 6.56 8.73
C ASP A 16 5.40 7.25 9.07
N ILE A 17 6.10 7.80 8.07
CA ILE A 17 7.30 8.60 8.27
C ILE A 17 7.06 10.04 7.83
N HIS A 18 7.78 10.96 8.46
CA HIS A 18 7.77 12.36 8.10
C HIS A 18 9.10 12.73 7.44
N LEU A 19 9.05 13.32 6.27
CA LEU A 19 10.19 13.84 5.55
C LEU A 19 10.07 15.36 5.44
N MET A 20 11.18 16.04 5.67
CA MET A 20 11.22 17.49 5.68
C MET A 20 12.26 17.96 4.64
N PRO A 21 11.86 18.31 3.42
CA PRO A 21 12.74 19.00 2.49
C PRO A 21 13.00 20.43 2.97
N ASP A 22 14.06 21.03 2.45
CA ASP A 22 14.48 22.41 2.75
C ASP A 22 14.97 22.61 4.20
N LEU A 23 15.57 21.55 4.80
CA LEU A 23 16.26 21.67 6.10
C LEU A 23 17.61 22.40 5.93
N PRO A 24 18.22 22.91 7.05
CA PRO A 24 19.56 23.48 7.00
C PRO A 24 20.56 22.58 6.27
N ASN A 25 21.34 23.14 5.35
CA ASN A 25 22.26 22.46 4.43
C ASN A 25 21.61 21.53 3.39
N ALA A 26 20.28 21.52 3.25
CA ALA A 26 19.60 20.86 2.15
C ALA A 26 19.78 21.66 0.84
N THR A 27 19.64 20.96 -0.27
CA THR A 27 19.50 21.53 -1.61
C THR A 27 18.42 20.74 -2.34
N PRO A 28 17.77 21.29 -3.39
CA PRO A 28 16.79 20.55 -4.17
C PRO A 28 17.25 19.15 -4.61
N ASP A 29 18.52 19.02 -5.01
CA ASP A 29 19.08 17.73 -5.44
C ASP A 29 19.29 16.75 -4.28
N LYS A 30 19.72 17.24 -3.11
CA LYS A 30 19.85 16.39 -1.91
C LYS A 30 18.49 15.88 -1.47
N ASP A 31 17.46 16.71 -1.51
CA ASP A 31 16.11 16.33 -1.13
C ASP A 31 15.49 15.35 -2.14
N LYS A 32 15.72 15.50 -3.44
CA LYS A 32 15.34 14.49 -4.44
C LYS A 32 16.03 13.15 -4.17
N LYS A 33 17.33 13.13 -3.87
CA LYS A 33 18.06 11.92 -3.48
C LYS A 33 17.55 11.28 -2.19
N MET A 34 17.10 12.08 -1.22
CA MET A 34 16.42 11.56 -0.01
C MET A 34 15.16 10.80 -0.38
N PHE A 35 14.32 11.32 -1.28
CA PHE A 35 13.14 10.62 -1.78
C PHE A 35 13.50 9.35 -2.54
N ASP A 36 14.53 9.39 -3.40
CA ASP A 36 15.05 8.22 -4.10
C ASP A 36 15.44 7.12 -3.12
N PHE A 37 16.20 7.46 -2.10
CA PHE A 37 16.62 6.52 -1.08
C PHE A 37 15.42 5.87 -0.37
N VAL A 38 14.41 6.66 -0.01
CA VAL A 38 13.21 6.14 0.69
C VAL A 38 12.35 5.26 -0.22
N TYR A 39 12.23 5.61 -1.51
CA TYR A 39 11.36 4.91 -2.44
C TYR A 39 12.01 3.65 -3.04
N ASP A 40 13.30 3.68 -3.31
CA ASP A 40 14.01 2.61 -4.01
C ASP A 40 14.65 1.59 -3.05
N THR A 41 14.92 2.00 -1.80
CA THR A 41 15.59 1.13 -0.84
C THR A 41 14.62 0.12 -0.18
N PRO A 42 14.87 -1.20 -0.31
CA PRO A 42 14.02 -2.22 0.31
C PRO A 42 14.09 -2.22 1.85
N HIS A 43 15.08 -1.54 2.44
CA HIS A 43 15.23 -1.49 3.90
C HIS A 43 14.22 -0.58 4.60
N ILE A 44 13.63 0.37 3.91
CA ILE A 44 12.70 1.36 4.48
C ILE A 44 11.27 1.07 4.00
N GLN A 45 10.89 1.42 2.76
CA GLN A 45 9.56 1.18 2.17
C GLN A 45 8.40 1.44 3.15
N PRO A 46 8.15 2.69 3.58
CA PRO A 46 7.07 2.99 4.51
C PRO A 46 5.69 2.79 3.87
N ASP A 47 4.64 2.74 4.67
CA ASP A 47 3.27 2.64 4.17
C ASP A 47 2.68 4.02 3.86
N GLN A 48 3.16 5.02 4.59
CA GLN A 48 2.74 6.41 4.48
C GLN A 48 3.92 7.34 4.63
N ILE A 49 3.86 8.49 3.94
CA ILE A 49 4.84 9.57 4.09
C ILE A 49 4.08 10.89 4.16
N LYS A 50 4.39 11.70 5.15
CA LYS A 50 4.02 13.11 5.16
C LYS A 50 5.24 13.93 4.77
N VAL A 51 5.10 14.73 3.75
CA VAL A 51 6.14 15.64 3.29
C VAL A 51 5.82 17.01 3.88
N TYR A 52 6.73 17.52 4.68
CA TYR A 52 6.58 18.80 5.35
C TYR A 52 7.76 19.69 5.01
N PRO A 53 7.68 20.52 3.95
CA PRO A 53 8.70 21.54 3.70
C PRO A 53 9.05 22.29 4.99
N CYS A 54 10.34 22.54 5.18
CA CYS A 54 10.78 23.28 6.35
C CYS A 54 10.33 24.74 6.25
N GLU A 55 9.70 25.21 7.30
CA GLU A 55 9.18 26.56 7.40
C GLU A 55 9.75 27.22 8.68
N VAL A 56 10.24 28.44 8.55
CA VAL A 56 10.74 29.23 9.68
C VAL A 56 9.55 29.81 10.42
N THR A 57 9.37 29.40 11.67
CA THR A 57 8.28 29.86 12.53
C THR A 57 8.83 30.55 13.78
N PRO A 58 8.06 31.49 14.40
CA PRO A 58 8.48 32.15 15.61
C PRO A 58 8.85 31.22 16.76
N TYR A 59 9.70 31.65 17.64
CA TYR A 59 10.11 30.99 18.89
C TYR A 59 10.86 29.66 18.69
N THR A 60 11.46 29.45 17.54
CA THR A 60 12.24 28.24 17.19
C THR A 60 13.72 28.51 17.03
N VAL A 61 14.57 27.52 17.24
CA VAL A 61 16.00 27.63 16.98
C VAL A 61 16.28 27.95 15.50
N ILE A 62 15.49 27.41 14.59
CA ILE A 62 15.63 27.68 13.15
C ILE A 62 15.35 29.15 12.80
N GLN A 63 14.47 29.82 13.54
CA GLN A 63 14.26 31.25 13.42
C GLN A 63 15.52 32.07 13.78
N GLN A 64 16.23 31.64 14.84
CA GLN A 64 17.49 32.27 15.21
C GLN A 64 18.55 32.11 14.14
N TRP A 65 18.65 30.93 13.56
CA TRP A 65 19.56 30.67 12.45
C TRP A 65 19.23 31.48 11.20
N TYR A 66 17.95 31.66 10.92
CA TYR A 66 17.47 32.48 9.81
C TYR A 66 17.84 33.98 10.05
N LYS A 67 17.54 34.52 11.23
CA LYS A 67 17.88 35.89 11.57
C LYS A 67 19.37 36.23 11.55
N THR A 68 20.22 35.25 11.82
CA THR A 68 21.67 35.37 11.78
C THR A 68 22.31 35.02 10.42
N GLY A 69 21.50 34.70 9.41
CA GLY A 69 21.98 34.28 8.10
C GLY A 69 22.63 32.89 8.07
N LYS A 70 22.57 32.13 9.16
CA LYS A 70 23.11 30.77 9.24
C LYS A 70 22.29 29.77 8.45
N TYR A 71 21.02 30.06 8.22
CA TYR A 71 20.11 29.25 7.41
C TYR A 71 19.20 30.15 6.59
N ILE A 72 19.13 29.89 5.31
CA ILE A 72 18.16 30.50 4.39
C ILE A 72 17.50 29.34 3.65
N PRO A 73 16.16 29.18 3.73
CA PRO A 73 15.44 28.16 2.96
C PRO A 73 15.66 28.37 1.45
N TYR A 74 15.92 27.30 0.70
CA TYR A 74 16.01 27.46 -0.76
C TYR A 74 14.66 27.82 -1.38
N ALA A 75 13.54 27.48 -0.71
CA ALA A 75 12.19 27.90 -1.11
C ALA A 75 11.98 29.41 -1.03
N GLU A 76 12.72 30.14 -0.20
CA GLU A 76 12.70 31.59 -0.16
C GLU A 76 13.52 32.19 -1.32
N THR A 77 14.67 31.61 -1.61
CA THR A 77 15.53 32.05 -2.72
C THR A 77 14.87 31.82 -4.06
N ASN A 78 14.27 30.63 -4.25
CA ASN A 78 13.52 30.28 -5.45
C ASN A 78 12.30 29.40 -5.06
N PRO A 79 11.09 29.99 -4.97
CA PRO A 79 9.88 29.23 -4.63
C PRO A 79 9.55 28.07 -5.59
N ARG A 80 10.11 28.11 -6.79
CA ARG A 80 9.94 27.01 -7.77
C ARG A 80 10.63 25.72 -7.32
N ASP A 81 11.76 25.83 -6.65
CA ASP A 81 12.56 24.67 -6.24
C ASP A 81 11.80 23.74 -5.28
N ILE A 82 11.08 24.30 -4.31
CA ILE A 82 10.29 23.44 -3.38
C ILE A 82 9.09 22.78 -4.10
N ILE A 83 8.46 23.49 -5.04
CA ILE A 83 7.39 22.92 -5.87
C ILE A 83 7.92 21.73 -6.67
N ASP A 84 9.07 21.89 -7.32
CA ASP A 84 9.70 20.86 -8.14
C ASP A 84 10.16 19.65 -7.32
N VAL A 85 10.71 19.87 -6.13
CA VAL A 85 11.10 18.79 -5.20
C VAL A 85 9.88 17.99 -4.74
N VAL A 86 8.80 18.65 -4.34
CA VAL A 86 7.57 17.97 -3.90
C VAL A 86 6.87 17.29 -5.07
N LYS A 87 6.82 17.92 -6.24
CA LYS A 87 6.32 17.33 -7.49
C LYS A 87 7.09 16.05 -7.85
N TYR A 88 8.42 16.10 -7.79
CA TYR A 88 9.29 14.94 -7.98
C TYR A 88 8.90 13.79 -7.05
N SER A 89 8.77 14.08 -5.75
CA SER A 89 8.34 13.11 -4.76
C SER A 89 6.97 12.49 -5.10
N MET A 90 5.98 13.30 -5.49
CA MET A 90 4.62 12.82 -5.81
C MET A 90 4.58 11.94 -7.07
N VAL A 91 5.36 12.28 -8.09
CA VAL A 91 5.43 11.51 -9.35
C VAL A 91 6.20 10.21 -9.19
N LYS A 92 7.32 10.25 -8.45
CA LYS A 92 8.17 9.08 -8.23
C LYS A 92 7.59 8.10 -7.19
N CYS A 93 6.69 8.56 -6.33
CA CYS A 93 6.12 7.77 -5.25
C CYS A 93 5.62 6.39 -5.71
N PRO A 94 6.05 5.29 -5.09
CA PRO A 94 5.53 3.96 -5.38
C PRO A 94 4.00 3.88 -5.17
N PRO A 95 3.28 3.10 -6.00
CA PRO A 95 1.82 3.04 -5.97
C PRO A 95 1.22 2.43 -4.70
N TRP A 96 2.04 1.85 -3.84
CA TRP A 96 1.63 1.31 -2.54
C TRP A 96 1.88 2.28 -1.37
N ILE A 97 2.54 3.41 -1.59
CA ILE A 97 2.78 4.42 -0.55
C ILE A 97 1.69 5.50 -0.62
N ARG A 98 1.22 5.93 0.52
CA ARG A 98 0.26 7.03 0.64
C ARG A 98 0.96 8.32 1.02
N LEU A 99 0.72 9.40 0.29
CA LEU A 99 1.14 10.75 0.63
C LEU A 99 -0.07 11.56 1.12
N PRO A 100 -0.49 11.44 2.40
CA PRO A 100 -1.69 12.13 2.87
C PRO A 100 -1.53 13.65 2.91
N ARG A 101 -0.32 14.13 3.19
CA ARG A 101 0.02 15.56 3.26
C ARG A 101 1.35 15.83 2.58
N VAL A 102 1.43 16.95 1.87
CA VAL A 102 2.66 17.45 1.23
C VAL A 102 3.00 18.90 1.65
N VAL A 103 2.33 19.38 2.67
CA VAL A 103 2.54 20.66 3.31
C VAL A 103 2.05 20.57 4.76
N ARG A 104 2.58 21.40 5.65
CA ARG A 104 2.06 21.53 7.01
C ARG A 104 0.88 22.52 7.02
N ASP A 105 -0.06 22.27 7.93
CA ASP A 105 -1.20 23.17 8.14
C ASP A 105 -0.77 24.28 9.13
N ILE A 106 0.15 25.17 8.71
CA ILE A 106 0.58 26.35 9.49
C ILE A 106 -0.03 27.58 8.82
N PRO A 107 -0.71 28.45 9.57
CA PRO A 107 -1.19 29.70 9.02
C PRO A 107 -0.02 30.52 8.43
N THR A 108 -0.20 31.06 7.23
CA THR A 108 0.86 31.80 6.52
C THR A 108 1.36 33.01 7.31
N SER A 109 0.51 33.60 8.17
CA SER A 109 0.92 34.67 9.08
C SER A 109 1.99 34.28 10.11
N TYR A 110 2.17 32.96 10.35
CA TYR A 110 3.20 32.42 11.24
C TYR A 110 4.47 32.03 10.52
N ILE A 111 4.45 31.96 9.21
CA ILE A 111 5.62 31.56 8.41
C ILE A 111 6.44 32.81 8.11
N GLN A 112 7.68 32.83 8.56
CA GLN A 112 8.62 33.94 8.32
C GLN A 112 9.47 33.73 7.07
N ALA A 113 9.77 32.49 6.73
CA ALA A 113 10.50 32.10 5.54
C ALA A 113 10.24 30.63 5.18
N GLY A 114 10.53 30.23 3.94
CA GLY A 114 10.29 28.89 3.42
C GLY A 114 9.05 28.84 2.51
N ASN A 115 8.37 27.70 2.49
CA ASN A 115 7.21 27.52 1.62
C ASN A 115 6.01 28.34 2.12
N MET A 116 5.54 29.26 1.28
CA MET A 116 4.37 30.09 1.56
C MET A 116 3.06 29.57 0.92
N ASN A 117 3.09 28.42 0.25
CA ASN A 117 1.93 27.88 -0.46
C ASN A 117 1.18 26.85 0.39
N PRO A 118 0.07 27.18 1.06
CA PRO A 118 -0.70 26.23 1.87
C PRO A 118 -1.41 25.17 1.02
N ASN A 119 -1.63 25.45 -0.27
CA ASN A 119 -2.29 24.56 -1.23
C ASN A 119 -1.32 23.89 -2.21
N LEU A 120 -0.08 23.63 -1.78
CA LEU A 120 1.02 23.11 -2.62
C LEU A 120 0.61 21.87 -3.45
N ARG A 121 -0.15 20.92 -2.86
CA ARG A 121 -0.65 19.74 -3.58
C ARG A 121 -1.55 20.12 -4.76
N GLN A 122 -2.41 21.11 -4.60
CA GLN A 122 -3.30 21.55 -5.68
C GLN A 122 -2.50 22.19 -6.81
N ILE A 123 -1.58 23.07 -6.49
CA ILE A 123 -0.66 23.70 -7.47
C ILE A 123 0.02 22.60 -8.31
N ILE A 124 0.60 21.58 -7.66
CA ILE A 124 1.28 20.48 -8.35
C ILE A 124 0.31 19.66 -9.21
N ASN A 125 -0.87 19.34 -8.70
CA ASN A 125 -1.86 18.58 -9.46
C ASN A 125 -2.34 19.34 -10.70
N ASP A 126 -2.55 20.64 -10.60
CA ASP A 126 -2.96 21.50 -11.71
C ASP A 126 -1.86 21.60 -12.79
N GLU A 127 -0.59 21.67 -12.37
CA GLU A 127 0.54 21.62 -13.29
C GLU A 127 0.61 20.28 -14.02
N LEU A 128 0.53 19.16 -13.29
CA LEU A 128 0.56 17.81 -13.88
C LEU A 128 -0.61 17.58 -14.83
N ALA A 129 -1.80 18.11 -14.52
CA ALA A 129 -2.95 18.04 -15.41
C ALA A 129 -2.72 18.83 -16.71
N LYS A 130 -2.11 20.01 -16.62
CA LYS A 130 -1.75 20.81 -17.81
C LYS A 130 -0.68 20.14 -18.66
N GLU A 131 0.32 19.53 -18.03
CA GLU A 131 1.39 18.78 -18.73
C GLU A 131 0.79 17.57 -19.46
N LEU A 132 -0.04 16.79 -18.78
CA LEU A 132 -0.72 15.65 -19.39
C LEU A 132 -1.61 16.07 -20.57
N ALA A 133 -2.37 17.16 -20.44
CA ALA A 133 -3.20 17.66 -21.53
C ALA A 133 -2.35 18.09 -22.74
N LYS A 134 -1.19 18.71 -22.52
CA LYS A 134 -0.25 19.08 -23.60
C LYS A 134 0.35 17.86 -24.29
N GLU A 135 0.67 16.79 -23.54
CA GLU A 135 1.18 15.55 -24.10
C GLU A 135 0.11 14.83 -24.93
N LEU A 136 -1.11 14.71 -24.42
CA LEU A 136 -2.23 14.12 -25.15
C LEU A 136 -2.57 14.91 -26.42
N ALA A 137 -2.46 16.23 -26.41
CA ALA A 137 -2.66 17.05 -27.59
C ALA A 137 -1.56 16.86 -28.67
N LYS A 138 -0.34 16.48 -28.27
CA LYS A 138 0.76 16.14 -29.18
C LYS A 138 0.65 14.71 -29.73
N GLU A 139 0.07 13.79 -28.97
CA GLU A 139 -0.07 12.37 -29.30
C GLU A 139 -1.35 12.05 -30.10
N LEU A 140 -1.79 12.89 -31.02
CA LEU A 140 -2.85 12.57 -31.99
C LEU A 140 -2.49 11.37 -32.91
N LYS A 141 -1.44 10.61 -32.60
CA LYS A 141 -1.09 9.36 -33.29
C LYS A 141 -1.61 8.15 -32.45
N PRO A 142 -2.50 7.31 -33.05
CA PRO A 142 -2.99 6.12 -32.36
C PRO A 142 -1.84 5.13 -32.13
N GLY A 143 -1.55 4.79 -30.87
CA GLY A 143 -0.63 3.70 -30.52
C GLY A 143 0.49 4.01 -29.55
N SER A 144 0.77 5.24 -29.20
CA SER A 144 1.73 5.57 -28.14
C SER A 144 1.03 5.57 -26.79
N GLY A 145 1.21 4.54 -26.00
CA GLY A 145 0.73 4.49 -24.62
C GLY A 145 1.33 5.65 -23.83
N GLY A 146 0.54 6.71 -23.59
CA GLY A 146 0.98 7.92 -22.94
C GLY A 146 1.72 7.65 -21.64
N SER A 147 3.02 7.91 -21.63
CA SER A 147 3.89 7.88 -20.43
C SER A 147 3.70 9.12 -19.55
N GLY A 148 2.54 9.76 -19.64
CA GLY A 148 2.23 11.02 -18.96
C GLY A 148 2.60 10.98 -17.48
N LEU A 149 3.29 12.01 -17.03
CA LEU A 149 3.63 12.22 -15.63
C LEU A 149 2.34 12.37 -14.81
N TRP A 150 2.12 11.51 -13.84
CA TRP A 150 0.97 11.56 -12.94
C TRP A 150 1.33 11.04 -11.53
N CYS A 151 0.57 11.47 -10.53
CA CYS A 151 0.78 11.06 -9.15
C CYS A 151 0.34 9.62 -8.92
N LYS A 152 1.28 8.73 -8.62
CA LYS A 152 1.04 7.30 -8.41
C LYS A 152 0.67 6.96 -6.97
N ASP A 153 0.86 7.88 -6.02
CA ASP A 153 0.56 7.67 -4.61
C ASP A 153 -0.91 7.31 -4.36
N LEU A 154 -1.18 6.57 -3.29
CA LEU A 154 -2.54 6.12 -2.96
C LEU A 154 -3.53 7.25 -2.81
N ARG A 155 -3.13 8.37 -2.16
CA ARG A 155 -4.03 9.50 -1.90
C ARG A 155 -4.53 10.16 -3.17
N SER A 156 -3.68 10.24 -4.19
CA SER A 156 -4.04 10.83 -5.49
C SER A 156 -4.99 9.93 -6.30
N ARG A 157 -4.99 8.61 -6.03
CA ARG A 157 -5.78 7.61 -6.77
C ARG A 157 -7.08 7.17 -6.09
N GLU A 158 -7.41 7.67 -4.91
CA GLU A 158 -8.65 7.31 -4.20
C GLU A 158 -9.89 7.62 -5.05
N ILE A 159 -10.79 6.65 -5.24
CA ILE A 159 -12.00 6.78 -6.10
C ILE A 159 -12.85 8.00 -5.74
N GLY A 160 -12.90 8.42 -4.49
CA GLY A 160 -13.64 9.60 -4.06
C GLY A 160 -13.20 10.92 -4.73
N ARG A 161 -12.03 10.93 -5.41
CA ARG A 161 -11.51 12.05 -6.19
C ARG A 161 -11.75 11.93 -7.68
N HIS A 162 -12.29 10.79 -8.14
CA HIS A 162 -12.43 10.42 -9.54
C HIS A 162 -13.84 9.88 -9.83
N PRO A 163 -14.90 10.70 -9.73
CA PRO A 163 -16.29 10.25 -9.78
C PRO A 163 -16.71 9.64 -11.12
N THR A 164 -15.96 9.87 -12.18
CA THR A 164 -16.25 9.35 -13.53
C THR A 164 -15.89 7.88 -13.72
N TYR A 165 -15.01 7.33 -12.86
CA TYR A 165 -14.60 5.93 -12.98
C TYR A 165 -15.63 4.97 -12.41
N LYS A 166 -15.82 3.85 -13.10
CA LYS A 166 -16.79 2.81 -12.72
C LYS A 166 -16.10 1.53 -12.27
N LEU A 167 -16.71 0.84 -11.30
CA LEU A 167 -16.19 -0.42 -10.77
C LEU A 167 -16.16 -1.55 -11.82
N GLN A 168 -17.05 -1.51 -12.80
CA GLN A 168 -17.19 -2.55 -13.83
C GLN A 168 -15.91 -2.76 -14.64
N ASP A 169 -15.09 -1.71 -14.78
CA ASP A 169 -13.83 -1.74 -15.54
C ASP A 169 -12.61 -1.99 -14.63
N ALA A 170 -12.83 -2.24 -13.35
CA ALA A 170 -11.74 -2.45 -12.41
C ALA A 170 -11.17 -3.87 -12.48
N LYS A 171 -9.87 -3.99 -12.21
CA LYS A 171 -9.14 -5.27 -12.14
C LYS A 171 -8.37 -5.38 -10.84
N TYR A 172 -8.24 -6.60 -10.32
CA TYR A 172 -7.34 -6.88 -9.22
C TYR A 172 -5.90 -6.86 -9.73
N ILE A 173 -5.06 -6.09 -9.04
CA ILE A 173 -3.63 -5.95 -9.32
C ILE A 173 -2.89 -6.27 -8.04
N TRP A 174 -1.82 -7.03 -8.12
CA TRP A 174 -0.93 -7.23 -6.99
C TRP A 174 0.49 -6.81 -7.32
N ARG A 175 1.15 -6.34 -6.29
CA ARG A 175 2.54 -5.94 -6.35
C ARG A 175 3.27 -6.61 -5.19
N LYS A 176 4.28 -7.40 -5.53
CA LYS A 176 5.18 -8.03 -4.57
C LYS A 176 6.45 -7.22 -4.50
N TYR A 177 6.88 -6.88 -3.31
CA TYR A 177 8.12 -6.11 -3.09
C TYR A 177 8.77 -6.47 -1.76
N SER A 178 10.08 -6.25 -1.67
CA SER A 178 10.82 -6.40 -0.43
C SER A 178 10.71 -5.13 0.40
N ALA A 179 10.40 -5.26 1.68
CA ALA A 179 10.32 -4.13 2.61
C ALA A 179 10.81 -4.53 4.00
N SER A 180 11.79 -3.80 4.51
CA SER A 180 12.29 -3.98 5.88
C SER A 180 12.55 -5.45 6.21
N GLN A 181 13.28 -6.16 5.33
CA GLN A 181 13.64 -7.58 5.45
C GLN A 181 12.43 -8.55 5.57
N GLY A 182 11.36 -8.26 4.89
CA GLY A 182 10.20 -9.12 4.70
C GLY A 182 9.64 -8.96 3.31
N THR A 183 8.71 -9.83 2.92
CA THR A 183 7.98 -9.70 1.66
C THR A 183 6.64 -9.03 1.91
N GLU A 184 6.36 -7.99 1.17
CA GLU A 184 5.08 -7.30 1.18
C GLU A 184 4.30 -7.61 -0.09
N TYR A 185 3.01 -7.79 0.06
CA TYR A 185 2.06 -7.88 -1.03
C TYR A 185 1.06 -6.71 -0.90
N PHE A 186 1.06 -5.85 -1.90
CA PHE A 186 0.05 -4.82 -2.06
C PHE A 186 -0.93 -5.27 -3.13
N ILE A 187 -2.09 -5.72 -2.70
CA ILE A 187 -3.15 -6.25 -3.56
C ILE A 187 -4.27 -5.22 -3.61
N SER A 188 -4.66 -4.80 -4.79
CA SER A 188 -5.59 -3.69 -4.97
C SER A 188 -6.58 -3.95 -6.11
N LEU A 189 -7.76 -3.37 -6.00
CA LEU A 189 -8.73 -3.27 -7.09
C LEU A 189 -8.58 -1.90 -7.71
N GLU A 190 -8.14 -1.82 -8.97
CA GLU A 190 -7.79 -0.58 -9.67
C GLU A 190 -8.48 -0.50 -11.03
N SER A 191 -8.65 0.71 -11.55
CA SER A 191 -9.07 0.95 -12.95
C SER A 191 -8.04 0.35 -13.94
N ARG A 192 -8.46 0.08 -15.17
CA ARG A 192 -7.58 -0.52 -16.21
C ARG A 192 -6.31 0.30 -16.45
N ASP A 193 -6.42 1.63 -16.42
CA ASP A 193 -5.31 2.57 -16.58
C ASP A 193 -4.50 2.78 -15.29
N LYS A 194 -4.87 2.10 -14.18
CA LYS A 194 -4.24 2.15 -12.86
C LYS A 194 -4.28 3.54 -12.18
N ARG A 195 -5.07 4.47 -12.69
CA ARG A 195 -5.19 5.83 -12.15
C ARG A 195 -6.12 5.93 -10.95
N VAL A 196 -7.01 4.96 -10.77
CA VAL A 196 -7.99 4.96 -9.67
C VAL A 196 -7.94 3.64 -8.90
N ILE A 197 -8.03 3.74 -7.58
CA ILE A 197 -8.08 2.60 -6.66
C ILE A 197 -9.41 2.58 -5.90
N PHE A 198 -10.06 1.41 -5.90
CA PHE A 198 -11.33 1.16 -5.22
C PHE A 198 -11.15 0.53 -3.85
N GLY A 199 -10.08 -0.22 -3.65
CA GLY A 199 -9.73 -0.84 -2.39
C GLY A 199 -8.42 -1.61 -2.48
N PHE A 200 -7.84 -1.92 -1.34
CA PHE A 200 -6.58 -2.66 -1.27
C PHE A 200 -6.40 -3.39 0.07
N ILE A 201 -5.47 -4.33 0.06
CA ILE A 201 -4.96 -5.00 1.25
C ILE A 201 -3.43 -4.99 1.22
N ARG A 202 -2.82 -4.80 2.39
CA ARG A 202 -1.39 -4.95 2.63
C ARG A 202 -1.16 -6.21 3.42
N LEU A 203 -0.51 -7.19 2.81
CA LEU A 203 -0.11 -8.42 3.46
C LEU A 203 1.41 -8.46 3.57
N ARG A 204 1.92 -8.74 4.76
CA ARG A 204 3.33 -8.98 5.01
C ARG A 204 3.58 -10.45 5.32
N ILE A 205 4.60 -11.00 4.70
CA ILE A 205 5.20 -12.28 5.06
C ILE A 205 6.55 -11.99 5.73
N PRO A 206 6.64 -12.09 7.06
CA PRO A 206 7.89 -11.84 7.77
C PRO A 206 8.94 -12.90 7.42
N HIS A 207 10.20 -12.47 7.28
CA HIS A 207 11.34 -13.38 7.15
C HIS A 207 11.98 -13.54 8.55
N TYR A 208 11.76 -14.68 9.17
CA TYR A 208 12.19 -14.93 10.55
C TYR A 208 13.70 -15.17 10.70
N LYS A 209 14.40 -15.52 9.62
CA LYS A 209 15.87 -15.63 9.62
C LYS A 209 16.46 -14.26 9.28
N CYS A 210 17.04 -13.60 10.25
CA CYS A 210 17.61 -12.27 10.07
C CYS A 210 19.13 -12.26 10.32
N ALA A 211 19.86 -11.63 9.42
CA ALA A 211 21.31 -11.50 9.43
C ALA A 211 21.88 -10.55 10.52
N TYR A 212 21.06 -10.06 11.43
CA TYR A 212 21.49 -9.18 12.54
C TYR A 212 21.52 -9.89 13.91
N ALA A 213 21.53 -11.21 13.92
CA ALA A 213 21.80 -11.94 15.15
C ALA A 213 23.28 -11.72 15.51
N ASN A 214 23.55 -11.14 16.67
CA ASN A 214 24.83 -11.35 17.33
C ASN A 214 25.02 -12.84 17.50
N ALA A 215 26.25 -13.34 17.38
CA ALA A 215 26.59 -14.76 17.38
C ALA A 215 26.10 -15.58 18.61
N ASN A 216 25.47 -14.96 19.56
CA ASN A 216 24.90 -15.53 20.78
C ASN A 216 23.37 -15.53 20.85
N ASP A 217 22.69 -15.09 19.79
CA ASP A 217 21.23 -15.06 19.74
C ASP A 217 20.81 -15.99 18.58
N ASP A 218 19.83 -16.87 18.79
CA ASP A 218 19.35 -17.90 17.85
C ASP A 218 18.86 -17.36 16.49
N GLY A 219 19.28 -16.16 16.07
CA GLY A 219 18.97 -15.51 14.79
C GLY A 219 17.49 -15.19 14.59
N MET A 220 16.64 -15.49 15.58
CA MET A 220 15.22 -15.19 15.53
C MET A 220 14.96 -13.84 16.20
N VAL A 221 14.58 -12.84 15.41
CA VAL A 221 13.96 -11.64 15.98
C VAL A 221 12.68 -12.06 16.68
N LYS A 222 12.74 -12.14 18.00
CA LYS A 222 11.59 -12.46 18.85
C LYS A 222 10.50 -11.43 18.57
N GLN A 223 9.37 -11.86 18.04
CA GLN A 223 8.24 -10.95 17.85
C GLN A 223 7.77 -10.43 19.20
N VAL A 224 7.44 -9.14 19.26
CA VAL A 224 6.87 -8.53 20.49
C VAL A 224 5.56 -9.23 20.86
N PHE A 225 4.79 -9.66 19.84
CA PHE A 225 3.55 -10.42 20.03
C PHE A 225 3.73 -11.87 19.57
N PRO A 226 3.96 -12.82 20.49
CA PRO A 226 4.20 -14.24 20.14
C PRO A 226 3.08 -14.89 19.32
N ILE A 227 1.85 -14.38 19.44
CA ILE A 227 0.68 -14.86 18.69
C ILE A 227 0.83 -14.67 17.16
N LEU A 228 1.71 -13.78 16.74
CA LEU A 228 1.98 -13.51 15.32
C LEU A 228 3.03 -14.45 14.71
N ASN A 229 3.66 -15.31 15.51
CA ASN A 229 4.71 -16.21 15.04
C ASN A 229 4.22 -17.20 13.99
N GLY A 230 4.78 -17.11 12.78
CA GLY A 230 4.43 -17.96 11.65
C GLY A 230 3.16 -17.53 10.92
N MET A 231 2.62 -16.36 11.21
CA MET A 231 1.43 -15.82 10.57
C MET A 231 1.79 -14.94 9.36
N GLY A 232 0.92 -14.94 8.34
CA GLY A 232 0.81 -13.83 7.40
C GLY A 232 0.13 -12.65 8.08
N LEU A 233 0.63 -11.41 7.86
CA LEU A 233 0.20 -10.23 8.60
C LEU A 233 -0.55 -9.26 7.68
N VAL A 234 -1.87 -9.13 7.85
CA VAL A 234 -2.66 -8.08 7.20
C VAL A 234 -2.53 -6.79 8.00
N ARG A 235 -1.73 -5.88 7.47
CA ARG A 235 -1.40 -4.61 8.13
C ARG A 235 -2.38 -3.47 7.79
N GLU A 236 -3.11 -3.61 6.69
CA GLU A 236 -4.17 -2.68 6.29
C GLU A 236 -5.13 -3.38 5.32
N LEU A 237 -6.43 -3.24 5.53
CA LEU A 237 -7.48 -3.55 4.56
C LEU A 237 -8.36 -2.31 4.44
N HIS A 238 -8.46 -1.76 3.24
CA HIS A 238 -9.23 -0.55 3.00
C HIS A 238 -10.06 -0.66 1.72
N VAL A 239 -11.35 -0.34 1.81
CA VAL A 239 -12.24 -0.20 0.65
C VAL A 239 -12.75 1.23 0.65
N TYR A 240 -12.47 1.94 -0.43
CA TYR A 240 -12.89 3.32 -0.60
C TYR A 240 -14.36 3.38 -0.99
N GLY A 241 -15.04 4.43 -0.58
CA GLY A 241 -16.45 4.71 -0.89
C GLY A 241 -17.11 5.56 0.19
N ASN A 242 -18.32 6.00 -0.05
CA ASN A 242 -19.11 6.68 0.96
C ASN A 242 -19.46 5.70 2.09
N LEU A 243 -19.34 6.14 3.34
CA LEU A 243 -19.76 5.36 4.50
C LEU A 243 -21.26 5.10 4.40
N ILE A 244 -21.62 3.85 4.18
CA ILE A 244 -23.03 3.41 4.24
C ILE A 244 -23.20 2.68 5.57
N PRO A 245 -24.12 3.12 6.44
CA PRO A 245 -24.39 2.42 7.70
C PRO A 245 -24.79 0.97 7.44
N VAL A 246 -24.28 0.05 8.25
CA VAL A 246 -24.62 -1.37 8.16
C VAL A 246 -26.11 -1.53 8.46
N GLY A 247 -26.86 -2.12 7.53
CA GLY A 247 -28.28 -2.39 7.71
C GLY A 247 -29.26 -1.43 7.02
N VAL A 248 -28.78 -0.34 6.41
CA VAL A 248 -29.66 0.54 5.61
C VAL A 248 -29.92 -0.11 4.24
N LYS A 249 -31.14 -0.62 4.07
CA LYS A 249 -31.67 -0.99 2.74
C LYS A 249 -32.31 0.25 2.13
N HIS A 250 -31.75 0.77 1.04
CA HIS A 250 -32.46 1.77 0.25
C HIS A 250 -33.69 1.16 -0.39
N LYS A 251 -34.84 1.90 -0.37
CA LYS A 251 -36.13 1.46 -0.91
C LYS A 251 -36.09 1.03 -2.38
N ASP A 252 -35.09 1.49 -3.14
CA ASP A 252 -34.98 1.24 -4.59
C ASP A 252 -33.94 0.16 -4.95
N GLY A 253 -33.43 -0.63 -3.98
CA GLY A 253 -32.46 -1.68 -4.26
C GLY A 253 -31.08 -1.21 -4.76
N PHE A 254 -30.91 0.10 -5.01
CA PHE A 254 -29.67 0.71 -5.47
C PHE A 254 -28.84 1.15 -4.26
N ILE A 255 -27.72 0.49 -4.01
CA ILE A 255 -26.75 0.90 -3.00
C ILE A 255 -25.73 1.82 -3.70
N PRO A 256 -25.80 3.15 -3.53
CA PRO A 256 -24.80 4.05 -4.08
C PRO A 256 -23.52 3.91 -3.25
N GLY A 257 -22.55 3.16 -3.76
CA GLY A 257 -21.26 3.02 -3.13
C GLY A 257 -20.54 1.74 -3.52
N TYR A 258 -19.23 1.75 -3.41
CA TYR A 258 -18.38 0.59 -3.70
C TYR A 258 -18.22 -0.33 -2.46
N GLN A 259 -18.61 0.14 -1.28
CA GLN A 259 -18.70 -0.65 -0.06
C GLN A 259 -19.83 -1.67 -0.18
N HIS A 260 -19.72 -2.82 0.47
CA HIS A 260 -20.67 -3.94 0.42
C HIS A 260 -20.76 -4.73 -0.91
N LYS A 261 -19.98 -4.40 -1.96
CA LYS A 261 -19.90 -5.21 -3.19
C LYS A 261 -18.91 -6.41 -3.09
N GLY A 262 -18.53 -6.81 -1.90
CA GLY A 262 -17.68 -7.97 -1.67
C GLY A 262 -16.18 -7.72 -1.86
N ILE A 263 -15.75 -6.50 -2.22
CA ILE A 263 -14.33 -6.16 -2.51
C ILE A 263 -13.42 -6.55 -1.33
N GLY A 264 -13.79 -6.15 -0.10
CA GLY A 264 -12.99 -6.46 1.09
C GLY A 264 -12.89 -7.95 1.35
N LYS A 265 -13.99 -8.72 1.11
CA LYS A 265 -13.98 -10.18 1.21
C LYS A 265 -13.01 -10.79 0.20
N THR A 266 -13.07 -10.39 -1.06
CA THR A 266 -12.19 -10.91 -2.11
C THR A 266 -10.72 -10.60 -1.81
N LEU A 267 -10.40 -9.37 -1.41
CA LEU A 267 -9.05 -8.99 -1.01
C LEU A 267 -8.52 -9.84 0.16
N LEU A 268 -9.38 -10.12 1.14
CA LEU A 268 -9.03 -10.94 2.30
C LEU A 268 -8.76 -12.38 1.88
N VAL A 269 -9.61 -12.96 1.03
CA VAL A 269 -9.43 -14.32 0.48
C VAL A 269 -8.10 -14.43 -0.30
N ILE A 270 -7.78 -13.45 -1.14
CA ILE A 270 -6.50 -13.44 -1.86
C ILE A 270 -5.32 -13.40 -0.88
N ALA A 271 -5.40 -12.56 0.16
CA ALA A 271 -4.35 -12.49 1.16
C ALA A 271 -4.17 -13.81 1.93
N GLU A 272 -5.27 -14.50 2.23
CA GLU A 272 -5.26 -15.83 2.86
C GLU A 272 -4.55 -16.86 1.96
N LEU A 273 -4.84 -16.85 0.65
CA LEU A 273 -4.18 -17.73 -0.32
C LEU A 273 -2.68 -17.44 -0.42
N VAL A 274 -2.29 -16.17 -0.46
CA VAL A 274 -0.87 -15.78 -0.46
C VAL A 274 -0.19 -16.26 0.82
N ALA A 275 -0.79 -16.04 2.00
CA ALA A 275 -0.21 -16.50 3.25
C ALA A 275 -0.05 -18.04 3.27
N LEU A 276 -1.03 -18.75 2.72
CA LEU A 276 -0.99 -20.21 2.62
C LEU A 276 0.12 -20.69 1.66
N SER A 277 0.32 -20.01 0.50
CA SER A 277 1.41 -20.32 -0.44
C SER A 277 2.80 -20.16 0.17
N HIS A 278 2.92 -19.30 1.19
CA HIS A 278 4.14 -19.12 1.98
C HIS A 278 4.24 -20.04 3.21
N ASN A 279 3.40 -21.07 3.31
CA ASN A 279 3.37 -21.99 4.46
C ASN A 279 3.13 -21.30 5.82
N CYS A 280 2.43 -20.18 5.83
CA CYS A 280 2.04 -19.56 7.09
C CYS A 280 1.09 -20.47 7.88
N LYS A 281 1.17 -20.44 9.20
CA LYS A 281 0.29 -21.20 10.11
C LYS A 281 -1.14 -20.64 10.17
N GLY A 282 -1.32 -19.45 9.61
CA GLY A 282 -2.57 -18.71 9.59
C GLY A 282 -2.32 -17.28 9.14
N ILE A 283 -3.32 -16.46 9.36
CA ILE A 283 -3.27 -15.03 9.04
C ILE A 283 -3.76 -14.22 10.25
N ALA A 284 -3.09 -13.12 10.51
CA ALA A 284 -3.45 -12.17 11.55
C ALA A 284 -3.75 -10.80 10.94
N VAL A 285 -4.76 -10.14 11.46
CA VAL A 285 -5.17 -8.79 11.05
C VAL A 285 -5.08 -7.87 12.27
N ILE A 286 -4.36 -6.75 12.15
CA ILE A 286 -4.49 -5.68 13.13
C ILE A 286 -5.84 -4.97 12.90
N SER A 287 -6.76 -5.10 13.84
CA SER A 287 -8.15 -4.66 13.67
C SER A 287 -8.49 -3.56 14.66
N GLY A 288 -9.09 -2.49 14.15
CA GLY A 288 -9.81 -1.56 15.00
C GLY A 288 -11.03 -2.22 15.64
N GLU A 289 -11.44 -1.73 16.81
CA GLU A 289 -12.55 -2.28 17.59
C GLU A 289 -13.86 -2.36 16.78
N GLY A 290 -14.23 -1.28 16.10
CA GLY A 290 -15.49 -1.16 15.36
C GLY A 290 -15.63 -2.07 14.14
N VAL A 291 -14.55 -2.77 13.71
CA VAL A 291 -14.59 -3.65 12.53
C VAL A 291 -14.32 -5.12 12.85
N ARG A 292 -14.23 -5.50 14.12
CA ARG A 292 -14.00 -6.90 14.54
C ARG A 292 -15.12 -7.83 14.08
N GLU A 293 -16.37 -7.39 14.16
CA GLU A 293 -17.54 -8.15 13.70
C GLU A 293 -17.49 -8.45 12.20
N TYR A 294 -16.86 -7.59 11.41
CA TYR A 294 -16.62 -7.87 10.01
C TYR A 294 -15.72 -9.09 9.81
N TYR A 295 -14.62 -9.19 10.55
CA TYR A 295 -13.68 -10.31 10.45
C TYR A 295 -14.24 -11.61 11.02
N LYS A 296 -15.07 -11.56 12.08
CA LYS A 296 -15.75 -12.73 12.63
C LYS A 296 -16.61 -13.46 11.59
N LYS A 297 -17.23 -12.72 10.64
CA LYS A 297 -18.01 -13.30 9.53
C LYS A 297 -17.19 -14.19 8.60
N PHE A 298 -15.85 -14.11 8.67
CA PHE A 298 -14.90 -14.89 7.88
C PHE A 298 -14.07 -15.86 8.73
N ASN A 299 -14.59 -16.22 9.91
CA ASN A 299 -14.00 -17.17 10.86
C ASN A 299 -12.66 -16.68 11.47
N TYR A 300 -12.50 -15.35 11.59
CA TYR A 300 -11.45 -14.79 12.41
C TYR A 300 -11.90 -14.71 13.86
N THR A 301 -11.00 -15.06 14.77
CA THR A 301 -11.24 -15.00 16.21
C THR A 301 -10.23 -14.10 16.89
N SER A 302 -10.58 -13.52 18.02
CA SER A 302 -9.67 -12.84 18.93
C SER A 302 -9.72 -13.56 20.28
N LYS A 303 -8.56 -13.75 20.93
CA LYS A 303 -8.51 -14.19 22.31
C LYS A 303 -8.47 -12.95 23.22
N ASN A 304 -9.33 -12.93 24.26
CA ASN A 304 -9.28 -12.00 25.40
C ASN A 304 -8.85 -10.56 25.06
N ALA A 305 -9.71 -9.78 24.40
CA ALA A 305 -9.45 -8.38 24.06
C ALA A 305 -8.15 -8.09 23.27
N ASP A 306 -7.53 -9.12 22.67
CA ASP A 306 -6.33 -8.97 21.86
C ASP A 306 -6.57 -8.03 20.68
N THR A 307 -5.55 -7.26 20.33
CA THR A 307 -5.54 -6.31 19.21
C THR A 307 -5.72 -6.99 17.85
N PHE A 308 -5.48 -8.31 17.78
CA PHE A 308 -5.44 -9.05 16.52
C PHE A 308 -6.64 -9.96 16.34
N MET A 309 -7.18 -9.94 15.12
CA MET A 309 -8.12 -10.96 14.63
C MET A 309 -7.32 -12.03 13.89
N ILE A 310 -7.46 -13.29 14.28
CA ILE A 310 -6.62 -14.41 13.81
C ILE A 310 -7.48 -15.49 13.21
N LYS A 311 -7.03 -16.02 12.07
CA LYS A 311 -7.54 -17.23 11.46
C LYS A 311 -6.41 -18.21 11.27
N LYS A 312 -6.46 -19.36 11.98
CA LYS A 312 -5.49 -20.44 11.86
C LYS A 312 -5.88 -21.40 10.76
N TYR A 313 -4.91 -21.98 10.08
CA TYR A 313 -5.10 -23.02 9.08
C TYR A 313 -4.93 -24.40 9.75
N GLU A 314 -6.03 -25.01 10.18
CA GLU A 314 -5.99 -26.30 10.93
C GLU A 314 -5.68 -27.47 10.01
N LYS A 315 -6.23 -27.45 8.78
CA LYS A 315 -5.91 -28.42 7.71
C LYS A 315 -5.75 -27.68 6.38
N LYS A 316 -4.63 -27.87 5.72
CA LYS A 316 -4.36 -27.21 4.42
C LYS A 316 -5.41 -27.56 3.34
N TYR A 317 -6.08 -28.68 3.46
CA TYR A 317 -7.00 -29.24 2.44
C TYR A 317 -8.41 -28.66 2.52
N ASP A 318 -8.96 -28.46 3.71
CA ASP A 318 -10.34 -28.00 3.89
C ASP A 318 -10.55 -26.54 3.44
N TYR A 319 -9.44 -25.82 3.28
CA TYR A 319 -9.44 -24.42 2.90
C TYR A 319 -9.67 -24.18 1.40
N PHE A 320 -9.24 -25.14 0.55
CA PHE A 320 -9.22 -24.95 -0.90
C PHE A 320 -10.60 -25.07 -1.56
N ALA A 321 -11.45 -25.99 -1.10
CA ALA A 321 -12.72 -26.26 -1.75
C ALA A 321 -13.67 -25.05 -1.88
N PRO A 322 -13.84 -24.19 -0.83
CA PRO A 322 -14.63 -22.98 -0.98
C PRO A 322 -13.95 -21.88 -1.78
N THR A 323 -12.61 -21.84 -1.74
CA THR A 323 -11.82 -20.73 -2.27
C THR A 323 -11.60 -20.83 -3.77
N LEU A 324 -11.52 -22.06 -4.30
CA LEU A 324 -11.43 -22.33 -5.74
C LEU A 324 -12.64 -21.77 -6.52
N ARG A 325 -13.81 -21.63 -5.89
CA ARG A 325 -14.99 -21.02 -6.50
C ARG A 325 -14.83 -19.53 -6.86
N PHE A 326 -13.86 -18.83 -6.27
CA PHE A 326 -13.60 -17.42 -6.53
C PHE A 326 -12.50 -17.18 -7.57
N LEU A 327 -11.75 -18.21 -7.98
CA LEU A 327 -10.65 -18.10 -8.94
C LEU A 327 -11.06 -17.51 -10.32
N PRO A 328 -12.22 -17.84 -10.89
CA PRO A 328 -12.64 -17.27 -12.19
C PRO A 328 -12.82 -15.74 -12.16
N GLN A 329 -13.10 -15.15 -10.98
CA GLN A 329 -13.27 -13.70 -10.82
C GLN A 329 -11.95 -12.95 -10.66
N LEU A 330 -10.84 -13.67 -10.47
CA LEU A 330 -9.50 -13.12 -10.23
C LEU A 330 -8.66 -13.01 -11.51
N ALA A 331 -9.28 -12.97 -12.67
CA ALA A 331 -8.65 -13.01 -13.99
C ALA A 331 -7.59 -11.92 -14.27
N GLN A 332 -6.42 -12.13 -13.70
CA GLN A 332 -5.12 -11.74 -14.24
C GLN A 332 -4.32 -13.07 -14.35
N PRO A 333 -4.20 -13.65 -15.55
CA PRO A 333 -4.11 -15.10 -15.60
C PRO A 333 -2.76 -15.69 -15.26
N PHE A 334 -1.63 -15.09 -15.64
CA PHE A 334 -0.36 -15.82 -15.61
C PHE A 334 0.43 -15.68 -14.31
N THR A 335 0.59 -14.49 -13.79
CA THR A 335 1.37 -14.26 -12.56
C THR A 335 0.68 -14.78 -11.30
N PHE A 336 -0.65 -14.72 -11.23
CA PHE A 336 -1.40 -15.31 -10.12
C PHE A 336 -1.29 -16.83 -10.13
N LEU A 337 -1.40 -17.44 -11.30
CA LEU A 337 -1.27 -18.87 -11.44
C LEU A 337 0.14 -19.32 -10.99
N VAL A 338 1.18 -18.66 -11.49
CA VAL A 338 2.58 -19.04 -11.23
C VAL A 338 3.02 -18.68 -9.81
N ASP A 339 2.74 -17.47 -9.36
CA ASP A 339 3.26 -16.98 -8.07
C ASP A 339 2.46 -17.46 -6.85
N ILE A 340 1.22 -17.87 -7.05
CA ILE A 340 0.33 -18.25 -5.94
C ILE A 340 -0.23 -19.66 -6.11
N ILE A 341 -0.87 -19.97 -7.23
CA ILE A 341 -1.55 -21.25 -7.40
C ILE A 341 -0.54 -22.39 -7.56
N VAL A 342 0.50 -22.21 -8.36
CA VAL A 342 1.53 -23.26 -8.57
C VAL A 342 2.25 -23.60 -7.25
N PRO A 343 2.74 -22.67 -6.42
CA PRO A 343 3.30 -22.99 -5.10
C PRO A 343 2.31 -23.66 -4.16
N ILE A 344 1.03 -23.27 -4.20
CA ILE A 344 -0.01 -23.93 -3.42
C ILE A 344 -0.18 -25.37 -3.88
N LEU A 345 -0.33 -25.61 -5.17
CA LEU A 345 -0.47 -26.94 -5.75
C LEU A 345 0.78 -27.79 -5.48
N LEU A 346 1.99 -27.26 -5.68
CA LEU A 346 3.23 -27.97 -5.36
C LEU A 346 3.33 -28.36 -3.89
N ASN A 347 2.92 -27.50 -2.96
CA ASN A 347 2.88 -27.82 -1.52
C ASN A 347 1.84 -28.89 -1.18
N ILE A 348 0.76 -29.01 -1.98
CA ILE A 348 -0.22 -30.07 -1.85
C ILE A 348 0.33 -31.38 -2.46
N VAL A 349 1.02 -31.28 -3.59
CA VAL A 349 1.54 -32.40 -4.39
C VAL A 349 2.66 -33.16 -3.70
N LEU A 350 3.50 -32.50 -2.93
CA LEU A 350 4.58 -33.15 -2.18
C LEU A 350 4.08 -33.97 -0.97
N GLN A 351 2.77 -34.07 -0.77
CA GLN A 351 2.16 -35.02 0.18
C GLN A 351 1.45 -36.17 -0.58
N PRO A 352 1.80 -37.44 -0.37
CA PRO A 352 1.82 -38.48 -1.41
C PRO A 352 0.52 -39.22 -1.79
N VAL A 353 -0.67 -38.75 -1.55
CA VAL A 353 -1.86 -39.64 -1.81
C VAL A 353 -3.00 -39.07 -2.69
N LEU A 354 -3.08 -37.77 -3.03
CA LEU A 354 -4.27 -37.23 -3.74
C LEU A 354 -4.00 -36.50 -5.06
N LEU A 355 -2.86 -36.69 -5.65
CA LEU A 355 -2.31 -35.83 -6.67
C LEU A 355 -2.72 -36.07 -8.12
N ASN A 356 -3.05 -37.27 -8.51
CA ASN A 356 -3.20 -37.62 -9.91
C ASN A 356 -4.46 -37.05 -10.56
N ILE A 357 -5.45 -36.59 -9.80
CA ILE A 357 -6.76 -36.22 -10.37
C ILE A 357 -6.86 -34.70 -10.63
N CYS A 358 -6.34 -33.85 -9.76
CA CYS A 358 -6.54 -32.38 -9.88
C CYS A 358 -5.62 -31.71 -10.91
N VAL A 359 -4.38 -32.21 -11.08
CA VAL A 359 -3.41 -31.62 -12.04
C VAL A 359 -3.82 -31.93 -13.47
N CYS A 360 -4.30 -33.13 -13.74
CA CYS A 360 -4.77 -33.54 -15.07
C CYS A 360 -6.00 -32.76 -15.53
N VAL A 361 -6.96 -32.49 -14.64
CA VAL A 361 -8.18 -31.75 -14.96
C VAL A 361 -7.87 -30.28 -15.23
N PHE A 362 -6.92 -29.68 -14.51
CA PHE A 362 -6.58 -28.26 -14.67
C PHE A 362 -5.70 -28.01 -15.90
N CYS A 363 -4.75 -28.91 -16.20
CA CYS A 363 -3.93 -28.82 -17.42
C CYS A 363 -4.74 -29.07 -18.68
N LEU A 364 -5.67 -30.02 -18.65
CA LEU A 364 -6.57 -30.31 -19.80
C LEU A 364 -7.54 -29.15 -20.08
N TRP A 365 -8.03 -28.46 -19.06
CA TRP A 365 -8.95 -27.34 -19.27
C TRP A 365 -8.26 -26.11 -19.86
N TYR A 366 -6.96 -25.94 -19.61
CA TYR A 366 -6.16 -24.79 -20.10
C TYR A 366 -5.58 -24.99 -21.51
N VAL A 367 -5.44 -26.26 -21.95
CA VAL A 367 -4.93 -26.59 -23.29
C VAL A 367 -6.06 -26.66 -24.32
N VAL A 368 -7.32 -26.81 -23.90
CA VAL A 368 -8.49 -27.02 -24.75
C VAL A 368 -9.45 -25.84 -24.82
N ALA A 369 -9.22 -24.79 -24.06
CA ALA A 369 -10.04 -23.57 -24.17
C ALA A 369 -9.49 -22.64 -25.26
N PRO A 370 -10.31 -22.26 -26.26
CA PRO A 370 -9.92 -21.39 -27.37
C PRO A 370 -9.63 -19.94 -26.96
#